data_8d60bbe77f20252ea551fbccfc2a1e72
#
_entry.id   8d60bbe77f20252ea551fbccfc2a1e72
#
_cell.length_a   1.000
_cell.length_b   1.000
_cell.length_c   1.000
_cell.angle_alpha   90.00
_cell.angle_beta   90.00
_cell.angle_gamma   90.00
#
_symmetry.space_group_name_H-M   'P 1'
#
loop_
_entity.id
_entity.type
_entity.pdbx_description
1 polymer ?
#
loop_
_entity_poly.entity_id
_entity_poly.type
_entity_poly.pdbx_seq_one_letter_code
_entity_poly.pdbx_strand_id
1 'polypeptide(L)'
;MTKLTFGAHPFLLGFEQLERLVERTAKTASEGYPPFNIEAEAENAYRITLAVAGFRDEDLVITVEDRQLVIRGRQLDEVGERVYLHRGIAARAFQRSFVLADGVEVAGAHLEHGLLHIELRRQAPETVVQTIRIGRTQGAG
;
A
#
# COMPACT_ATOMS: atom_id res chain seq x y z
N MET A 1 -16.11 -16.95 1.16
CA MET A 1 -15.50 -15.76 0.59
C MET A 1 -15.01 -16.06 -0.80
N THR A 2 -15.54 -15.36 -1.76
CA THR A 2 -15.22 -15.64 -3.16
C THR A 2 -13.83 -15.08 -3.44
N LYS A 3 -12.92 -15.97 -3.76
CA LYS A 3 -11.59 -15.56 -4.15
C LYS A 3 -11.68 -15.02 -5.57
N LEU A 4 -11.45 -13.73 -5.72
CA LEU A 4 -11.42 -13.12 -7.04
C LEU A 4 -10.21 -13.66 -7.80
N THR A 5 -10.48 -14.17 -9.00
CA THR A 5 -9.42 -14.71 -9.84
C THR A 5 -8.86 -13.54 -10.67
N PHE A 6 -7.88 -12.87 -10.13
CA PHE A 6 -7.27 -11.72 -10.81
C PHE A 6 -6.53 -12.10 -12.09
N GLY A 7 -6.07 -13.34 -12.18
CA GLY A 7 -5.34 -13.82 -13.35
C GLY A 7 -6.15 -13.85 -14.64
N ALA A 8 -7.48 -13.71 -14.56
CA ALA A 8 -8.32 -13.66 -15.76
C ALA A 8 -8.27 -12.32 -16.48
N HIS A 9 -7.75 -11.28 -15.82
CA HIS A 9 -7.72 -9.92 -16.37
C HIS A 9 -6.27 -9.45 -16.53
N PRO A 10 -5.82 -9.17 -17.76
CA PRO A 10 -4.43 -8.75 -17.98
C PRO A 10 -4.04 -7.49 -17.20
N PHE A 11 -4.95 -6.56 -17.03
CA PHE A 11 -4.64 -5.33 -16.30
C PHE A 11 -4.48 -5.53 -14.80
N LEU A 12 -4.85 -6.70 -14.27
CA LEU A 12 -4.69 -7.01 -12.85
C LEU A 12 -3.39 -7.75 -12.53
N LEU A 13 -2.53 -8.01 -13.52
CA LEU A 13 -1.26 -8.70 -13.29
C LEU A 13 -0.37 -7.96 -12.31
N GLY A 14 -0.34 -6.63 -12.37
CA GLY A 14 0.42 -5.83 -11.42
C GLY A 14 -0.12 -5.93 -10.00
N PHE A 15 -1.43 -6.05 -9.87
CA PHE A 15 -2.06 -6.23 -8.57
C PHE A 15 -1.72 -7.59 -7.96
N GLU A 16 -1.71 -8.65 -8.74
CA GLU A 16 -1.32 -9.98 -8.25
C GLU A 16 0.11 -9.98 -7.71
N GLN A 17 1.03 -9.33 -8.40
CA GLN A 17 2.40 -9.21 -7.94
C GLN A 17 2.47 -8.43 -6.63
N LEU A 18 1.73 -7.34 -6.54
CA LEU A 18 1.65 -6.54 -5.32
C LEU A 18 1.08 -7.36 -4.18
N GLU A 19 -0.01 -8.09 -4.42
CA GLU A 19 -0.65 -8.94 -3.42
C GLU A 19 0.32 -9.99 -2.88
N ARG A 20 1.05 -10.67 -3.76
CA ARG A 20 2.03 -11.68 -3.34
C ARG A 20 3.14 -11.09 -2.52
N LEU A 21 3.64 -9.92 -2.90
CA LEU A 21 4.68 -9.25 -2.16
C LEU A 21 4.19 -8.81 -0.78
N VAL A 22 2.96 -8.30 -0.73
CA VAL A 22 2.33 -7.90 0.52
C VAL A 22 2.11 -9.11 1.43
N GLU A 23 1.61 -10.20 0.91
CA GLU A 23 1.43 -11.43 1.68
C GLU A 23 2.75 -11.93 2.26
N ARG A 24 3.81 -11.88 1.45
CA ARG A 24 5.14 -12.27 1.90
C ARG A 24 5.64 -11.35 3.01
N THR A 25 5.43 -10.05 2.86
CA THR A 25 5.81 -9.06 3.87
C THR A 25 5.00 -9.27 5.14
N ALA A 26 3.70 -9.52 5.02
CA ALA A 26 2.83 -9.75 6.17
C ALA A 26 3.23 -11.02 6.93
N LYS A 27 3.66 -12.06 6.22
CA LYS A 27 4.13 -13.30 6.87
C LYS A 27 5.43 -13.10 7.63
N THR A 28 6.28 -12.19 7.16
CA THR A 28 7.54 -11.87 7.85
C THR A 28 7.32 -10.89 8.99
N ALA A 29 6.22 -10.11 8.96
CA ALA A 29 5.85 -9.24 10.05
C ALA A 29 5.32 -10.12 11.20
N SER A 30 6.07 -10.20 12.27
CA SER A 30 5.88 -11.19 13.33
C SER A 30 4.53 -11.11 14.06
N GLU A 31 3.80 -10.03 13.97
CA GLU A 31 2.64 -9.82 14.82
C GLU A 31 1.31 -9.68 14.09
N GLY A 32 1.33 -9.57 12.78
CA GLY A 32 0.09 -9.45 12.01
C GLY A 32 -0.74 -8.21 12.34
N TYR A 33 -0.20 -7.25 13.08
CA TYR A 33 -0.91 -6.03 13.42
C TYR A 33 -0.32 -4.85 12.67
N PRO A 34 -1.15 -3.95 12.14
CA PRO A 34 -2.62 -4.04 12.12
C PRO A 34 -3.11 -4.96 11.00
N PRO A 35 -4.31 -5.52 11.15
CA PRO A 35 -4.93 -6.23 10.04
C PRO A 35 -5.20 -5.28 8.89
N PHE A 36 -5.14 -5.78 7.68
CA PHE A 36 -5.30 -4.96 6.50
C PHE A 36 -6.04 -5.68 5.39
N ASN A 37 -6.64 -4.91 4.51
CA ASN A 37 -7.23 -5.38 3.26
C ASN A 37 -6.54 -4.67 2.10
N ILE A 38 -6.47 -5.35 0.97
CA ILE A 38 -6.07 -4.74 -0.29
C ILE A 38 -7.17 -5.01 -1.27
N GLU A 39 -7.69 -3.97 -1.91
CA GLU A 39 -8.76 -4.11 -2.88
C GLU A 39 -8.43 -3.38 -4.17
N ALA A 40 -8.93 -3.91 -5.27
CA ALA A 40 -8.89 -3.24 -6.56
C ALA A 40 -10.20 -2.49 -6.70
N GLU A 41 -10.16 -1.16 -6.74
CA GLU A 41 -11.36 -0.35 -6.85
C GLU A 41 -11.76 -0.13 -8.31
N ALA A 42 -10.77 -0.01 -9.17
CA ALA A 42 -10.94 0.20 -10.59
C ALA A 42 -9.67 -0.24 -11.29
N GLU A 43 -9.65 -0.16 -12.60
CA GLU A 43 -8.43 -0.40 -13.36
C GLU A 43 -7.36 0.59 -12.92
N ASN A 44 -6.21 0.08 -12.52
CA ASN A 44 -5.06 0.86 -12.05
C ASN A 44 -5.33 1.67 -10.76
N ALA A 45 -6.36 1.33 -10.01
CA ALA A 45 -6.67 1.98 -8.73
C ALA A 45 -6.85 0.92 -7.65
N TYR A 46 -6.11 1.06 -6.58
CA TYR A 46 -6.12 0.10 -5.47
C TYR A 46 -6.23 0.84 -4.14
N ARG A 47 -6.72 0.13 -3.14
CA ARG A 47 -6.82 0.67 -1.80
C ARG A 47 -6.27 -0.34 -0.79
N ILE A 48 -5.40 0.13 0.09
CA ILE A 48 -4.98 -0.61 1.26
C ILE A 48 -5.72 -0.01 2.44
N THR A 49 -6.38 -0.85 3.22
CA THR A 49 -7.09 -0.42 4.43
C THR A 49 -6.49 -1.12 5.63
N LEU A 50 -6.09 -0.35 6.63
CA LEU A 50 -5.55 -0.89 7.88
C LEU A 50 -6.49 -0.54 9.03
N ALA A 51 -6.75 -1.52 9.89
CA ALA A 51 -7.57 -1.31 11.06
C ALA A 51 -6.70 -0.77 12.20
N VAL A 52 -6.84 0.52 12.47
CA VAL A 52 -5.99 1.24 13.41
C VAL A 52 -6.82 2.01 14.43
N ALA A 53 -7.87 1.38 14.94
CA ALA A 53 -8.73 2.02 15.93
C ALA A 53 -7.92 2.49 17.13
N GLY A 54 -8.20 3.69 17.59
CA GLY A 54 -7.48 4.29 18.71
C GLY A 54 -6.26 5.10 18.32
N PHE A 55 -5.78 5.00 17.08
CA PHE A 55 -4.72 5.86 16.58
C PHE A 55 -5.31 7.14 16.03
N ARG A 56 -4.66 8.24 16.34
CA ARG A 56 -4.98 9.53 15.75
C ARG A 56 -4.10 9.75 14.53
N ASP A 57 -4.48 10.65 13.65
CA ASP A 57 -3.65 10.95 12.47
C ASP A 57 -2.24 11.37 12.86
N GLU A 58 -2.07 12.11 13.96
CA GLU A 58 -0.75 12.50 14.47
C GLU A 58 0.08 11.33 15.01
N ASP A 59 -0.55 10.19 15.30
CA ASP A 59 0.14 9.00 15.77
C ASP A 59 0.64 8.12 14.60
N LEU A 60 0.29 8.48 13.38
CA LEU A 60 0.56 7.67 12.20
C LEU A 60 1.47 8.42 11.24
N VAL A 61 2.43 7.72 10.69
CA VAL A 61 3.35 8.26 9.68
C VAL A 61 3.38 7.30 8.50
N ILE A 62 3.18 7.83 7.32
CA ILE A 62 3.23 7.06 6.07
C ILE A 62 4.38 7.60 5.24
N THR A 63 5.29 6.73 4.83
CA THR A 63 6.42 7.09 3.98
C THR A 63 6.54 6.12 2.83
N VAL A 64 7.16 6.55 1.75
CA VAL A 64 7.57 5.67 0.67
C VAL A 64 9.09 5.70 0.63
N GLU A 65 9.69 4.55 0.89
CA GLU A 65 11.13 4.39 0.97
C GLU A 65 11.56 3.31 -0.01
N ASP A 66 12.21 3.69 -1.09
CA ASP A 66 12.69 2.75 -2.11
C ASP A 66 11.63 1.74 -2.56
N ARG A 67 10.50 2.21 -3.04
CA ARG A 67 9.36 1.39 -3.44
C ARG A 67 8.71 0.60 -2.31
N GLN A 68 9.04 0.92 -1.08
CA GLN A 68 8.34 0.36 0.06
C GLN A 68 7.42 1.41 0.66
N LEU A 69 6.16 1.07 0.76
CA LEU A 69 5.20 1.87 1.50
C LEU A 69 5.31 1.44 2.96
N VAL A 70 5.70 2.36 3.82
CA VAL A 70 5.92 2.06 5.23
C VAL A 70 4.93 2.85 6.06
N ILE A 71 4.18 2.15 6.88
CA ILE A 71 3.24 2.77 7.81
C ILE A 71 3.74 2.51 9.23
N ARG A 72 3.97 3.58 9.97
CA ARG A 72 4.39 3.51 11.36
C ARG A 72 3.32 4.14 12.23
N GLY A 73 2.97 3.46 13.31
CA GLY A 73 2.04 3.98 14.28
C GLY A 73 2.63 3.87 15.66
N ARG A 74 2.39 4.88 16.49
CA ARG A 74 2.81 4.87 17.88
C ARG A 74 1.79 5.61 18.71
N GLN A 75 1.09 4.87 19.55
CA GLN A 75 0.21 5.45 20.54
C GLN A 75 1.01 5.81 21.77
N LEU A 76 0.76 7.01 22.30
CA LEU A 76 1.30 7.39 23.59
C LEU A 76 0.43 6.77 24.68
N ASP A 77 1.06 6.09 25.61
CA ASP A 77 0.34 5.61 26.79
C ASP A 77 0.09 6.81 27.70
N GLU A 78 -1.16 7.17 27.87
CA GLU A 78 -1.52 8.23 28.79
C GLU A 78 -1.26 7.73 30.21
N VAL A 79 -0.15 8.17 30.79
CA VAL A 79 0.13 7.96 32.20
C VAL A 79 -0.76 8.92 32.95
N GLY A 80 -1.98 8.49 33.22
CA GLY A 80 -2.96 9.34 33.85
C GLY A 80 -3.44 8.76 35.16
N GLU A 81 -4.40 9.46 35.75
CA GLU A 81 -5.02 9.14 37.02
C GLU A 81 -6.00 7.96 36.93
N ARG A 82 -5.99 7.24 35.81
CA ARG A 82 -6.91 6.15 35.60
C ARG A 82 -6.51 4.92 36.40
N VAL A 83 -7.44 4.42 37.16
CA VAL A 83 -7.29 3.17 37.87
C VAL A 83 -8.08 2.11 37.10
N TYR A 84 -7.39 1.18 36.47
CA TYR A 84 -8.04 0.12 35.73
C TYR A 84 -8.36 -1.04 36.66
N LEU A 85 -9.60 -1.48 36.67
CA LEU A 85 -9.95 -2.75 37.28
C LEU A 85 -9.56 -3.90 36.36
N HIS A 86 -9.55 -3.65 35.07
CA HIS A 86 -9.06 -4.56 34.03
C HIS A 86 -8.60 -3.73 32.85
N ARG A 87 -7.44 -4.04 32.32
CA ARG A 87 -6.91 -3.36 31.15
C ARG A 87 -6.61 -4.34 30.04
N GLY A 88 -7.53 -4.46 29.07
CA GLY A 88 -7.36 -5.32 27.91
C GLY A 88 -6.87 -4.57 26.68
N ILE A 89 -6.90 -3.23 26.70
CA ILE A 89 -6.45 -2.38 25.59
C ILE A 89 -5.25 -1.60 26.05
N ALA A 90 -4.10 -1.90 25.45
CA ALA A 90 -2.86 -1.21 25.74
C ALA A 90 -2.45 -0.34 24.55
N ALA A 91 -1.65 0.69 24.83
CA ALA A 91 -1.02 1.48 23.78
C ALA A 91 -0.13 0.59 22.92
N ARG A 92 -0.15 0.82 21.62
CA ARG A 92 0.56 -0.01 20.67
C ARG A 92 1.49 0.82 19.79
N ALA A 93 2.53 0.15 19.33
CA ALA A 93 3.39 0.63 18.28
C ALA A 93 3.47 -0.45 17.21
N PHE A 94 3.49 -0.05 15.95
CA PHE A 94 3.62 -1.00 14.86
C PHE A 94 4.39 -0.37 13.70
N GLN A 95 4.92 -1.23 12.87
CA GLN A 95 5.45 -0.86 11.57
C GLN A 95 5.01 -1.91 10.56
N ARG A 96 4.42 -1.46 9.48
CA ARG A 96 3.97 -2.34 8.42
C ARG A 96 4.51 -1.81 7.10
N SER A 97 5.09 -2.69 6.31
CA SER A 97 5.70 -2.33 5.03
C SER A 97 5.06 -3.12 3.91
N PHE A 98 4.85 -2.46 2.79
CA PHE A 98 4.33 -3.08 1.58
C PHE A 98 5.27 -2.75 0.44
N VAL A 99 5.67 -3.76 -0.31
CA VAL A 99 6.51 -3.54 -1.49
C VAL A 99 5.60 -3.16 -2.66
N LEU A 100 5.86 -2.01 -3.23
CA LEU A 100 5.08 -1.50 -4.36
C LEU A 100 5.64 -2.04 -5.67
N ALA A 101 4.76 -2.50 -6.56
CA ALA A 101 5.14 -2.89 -7.90
C ALA A 101 5.54 -1.66 -8.72
N ASP A 102 6.23 -1.90 -9.84
CA ASP A 102 6.62 -0.82 -10.73
C ASP A 102 5.41 -0.02 -11.20
N GLY A 103 5.54 1.30 -11.14
CA GLY A 103 4.50 2.20 -11.58
C GLY A 103 3.40 2.45 -10.57
N VAL A 104 3.43 1.81 -9.41
CA VAL A 104 2.43 2.04 -8.36
C VAL A 104 2.86 3.21 -7.50
N GLU A 105 1.98 4.16 -7.34
CA GLU A 105 2.23 5.36 -6.54
C GLU A 105 1.12 5.53 -5.49
N VAL A 106 1.47 6.19 -4.40
CA VAL A 106 0.48 6.55 -3.38
C VAL A 106 -0.22 7.83 -3.83
N ALA A 107 -1.53 7.74 -4.02
CA ALA A 107 -2.34 8.88 -4.44
C ALA A 107 -2.81 9.72 -3.26
N GLY A 108 -2.95 9.11 -2.10
CA GLY A 108 -3.39 9.80 -0.91
C GLY A 108 -3.71 8.84 0.22
N ALA A 109 -4.03 9.39 1.37
CA ALA A 109 -4.42 8.59 2.52
C ALA A 109 -5.38 9.40 3.39
N HIS A 110 -6.29 8.69 4.05
CA HIS A 110 -7.20 9.33 5.00
C HIS A 110 -7.60 8.36 6.10
N LEU A 111 -7.91 8.90 7.25
CA LEU A 111 -8.33 8.13 8.41
C LEU A 111 -9.81 8.35 8.66
N GLU A 112 -10.57 7.27 8.73
CA GLU A 112 -12.01 7.33 8.90
C GLU A 112 -12.51 6.12 9.68
N HIS A 113 -13.28 6.37 10.72
CA HIS A 113 -13.90 5.29 11.51
C HIS A 113 -12.92 4.24 12.03
N GLY A 114 -11.72 4.65 12.41
CA GLY A 114 -10.68 3.73 12.88
C GLY A 114 -9.99 2.95 11.78
N LEU A 115 -10.23 3.31 10.52
CA LEU A 115 -9.61 2.68 9.38
C LEU A 115 -8.73 3.68 8.65
N LEU A 116 -7.52 3.29 8.36
CA LEU A 116 -6.60 4.07 7.54
C LEU A 116 -6.69 3.56 6.11
N HIS A 117 -7.16 4.41 5.22
CA HIS A 117 -7.27 4.09 3.80
C HIS A 117 -6.13 4.74 3.05
N ILE A 118 -5.39 3.94 2.31
CA ILE A 118 -4.29 4.42 1.47
C ILE A 118 -4.66 4.11 0.03
N GLU A 119 -4.79 5.16 -0.75
CA GLU A 119 -5.14 5.04 -2.17
C GLU A 119 -3.87 4.89 -2.99
N LEU A 120 -3.84 3.86 -3.82
CA LEU A 120 -2.73 3.58 -4.72
C LEU A 120 -3.21 3.67 -6.15
N ARG A 121 -2.35 4.15 -7.01
CA ARG A 121 -2.63 4.24 -8.43
C ARG A 121 -1.44 3.72 -9.21
N ARG A 122 -1.72 2.87 -10.17
CA ARG A 122 -0.70 2.41 -11.09
C ARG A 122 -0.76 3.28 -12.33
N GLN A 123 0.36 3.88 -12.68
CA GLN A 123 0.42 4.65 -13.92
C GLN A 123 0.32 3.69 -15.09
N ALA A 124 -0.66 3.94 -15.95
CA ALA A 124 -0.74 3.22 -17.22
C ALA A 124 0.54 3.53 -18.00
N PRO A 125 1.18 2.52 -18.59
CA PRO A 125 2.35 2.80 -19.42
C PRO A 125 1.94 3.74 -20.55
N GLU A 126 2.59 4.89 -20.60
CA GLU A 126 2.36 5.82 -21.70
C GLU A 126 2.81 5.16 -22.99
N THR A 127 1.87 5.06 -23.92
CA THR A 127 2.23 4.62 -25.25
C THR A 127 2.98 5.77 -25.92
N VAL A 128 4.28 5.71 -25.87
CA VAL A 128 5.12 6.68 -26.55
C VAL A 128 5.27 6.23 -27.98
N VAL A 129 4.60 6.91 -28.88
CA VAL A 129 4.77 6.68 -30.31
C VAL A 129 5.97 7.48 -30.77
N GLN A 130 7.01 6.78 -31.13
CA GLN A 130 8.21 7.42 -31.66
C GLN A 130 8.32 7.10 -33.14
N THR A 131 8.34 8.15 -33.95
CA THR A 131 8.55 8.02 -35.39
C THR A 131 10.05 8.17 -35.66
N ILE A 132 10.61 7.14 -36.26
CA ILE A 132 12.01 7.12 -36.59
C ILE A 132 12.16 7.51 -38.05
N ARG A 133 12.95 8.57 -38.30
CA ARG A 133 13.22 9.03 -39.64
C ARG A 133 14.24 8.10 -40.32
N ILE A 134 13.89 7.65 -41.50
CA ILE A 134 14.80 6.80 -42.27
C ILE A 134 15.83 7.69 -42.97
N GLY A 135 17.07 7.52 -42.58
CA GLY A 135 18.17 8.21 -43.25
C GLY A 135 18.67 7.40 -44.44
N ARG A 136 19.01 8.09 -45.53
CA ARG A 136 19.69 7.44 -46.65
C ARG A 136 21.18 7.52 -46.40
N THR A 137 21.83 6.37 -46.50
CA THR A 137 23.28 6.36 -46.55
C THR A 137 23.69 7.05 -47.81
N GLN A 138 24.39 8.17 -47.69
CA GLN A 138 25.08 8.73 -48.84
C GLN A 138 26.28 7.83 -49.09
N GLY A 139 26.00 6.70 -49.71
CA GLY A 139 27.08 5.85 -50.11
C GLY A 139 27.96 6.58 -51.08
N ALA A 140 29.24 6.43 -50.87
CA ALA A 140 30.23 6.93 -51.79
C ALA A 140 30.13 6.11 -53.10
N GLY A 141 29.19 6.37 -53.76
CA GLY A 141 28.97 5.65 -55.02
C GLY A 141 27.78 6.23 -55.58
#